data_0e88533d62b99e8fa3174e2e1d697705
#
_entry.id   0e88533d62b99e8fa3174e2e1d697705
#
_cell.length_a   1.000
_cell.length_b   1.000
_cell.length_c   1.000
_cell.angle_alpha   90.00
_cell.angle_beta   90.00
_cell.angle_gamma   90.00
#
_symmetry.space_group_name_H-M   'P 1'
#
loop_
_entity.id
_entity.type
_entity.pdbx_description
1 polymer ?
#
loop_
_entity_poly.entity_id
_entity_poly.type
_entity_poly.pdbx_seq_one_letter_code
_entity_poly.pdbx_strand_id
1 'polypeptide(L)'
;HGKIGDVIKDLNQLALVLSQEINNQHKLGITLDGIPGREMFSNASISAANGIANRGTVSNEIEITNALALPKNDMVATYNEEKDSWSLSGPDFASPITGNSVINTESFIIRFSGKPKNGDVVNVSALPETASGLKFLLSRAEEFAAASPLLVSQDTSNSSEAKLEVLPLIKT
;
A
#
# COMPACT_ATOMS: atom_id res chain seq x y z
N HIS A 1 -26.57 0.69 -15.74
CA HIS A 1 -25.86 1.21 -14.53
C HIS A 1 -24.50 0.54 -14.27
N GLY A 2 -24.23 -0.70 -14.77
CA GLY A 2 -22.97 -1.42 -14.51
C GLY A 2 -21.74 -0.78 -15.14
N LYS A 3 -21.79 -0.45 -16.42
CA LYS A 3 -20.60 -0.01 -17.19
C LYS A 3 -19.89 1.25 -16.66
N ILE A 4 -20.62 2.26 -16.18
CA ILE A 4 -20.02 3.49 -15.65
C ILE A 4 -19.36 3.21 -14.29
N GLY A 5 -20.00 2.41 -13.45
CA GLY A 5 -19.43 2.00 -12.17
C GLY A 5 -18.13 1.22 -12.35
N ASP A 6 -18.07 0.33 -13.32
CA ASP A 6 -16.88 -0.47 -13.62
C ASP A 6 -15.73 0.42 -14.14
N VAL A 7 -16.03 1.39 -15.01
CA VAL A 7 -15.02 2.36 -15.48
C VAL A 7 -14.47 3.23 -14.35
N ILE A 8 -15.32 3.67 -13.42
CA ILE A 8 -14.85 4.42 -12.24
C ILE A 8 -13.94 3.54 -11.38
N LYS A 9 -14.29 2.29 -11.21
CA LYS A 9 -13.46 1.32 -10.48
C LYS A 9 -12.08 1.15 -11.12
N ASP A 10 -12.06 0.95 -12.44
CA ASP A 10 -10.81 0.79 -13.18
C ASP A 10 -9.93 2.04 -13.11
N LEU A 11 -10.53 3.24 -13.20
CA LEU A 11 -9.82 4.52 -13.04
C LEU A 11 -9.24 4.70 -11.63
N ASN A 12 -9.99 4.31 -10.61
CA ASN A 12 -9.53 4.37 -9.23
C ASN A 12 -8.37 3.41 -8.99
N GLN A 13 -8.45 2.20 -9.53
CA GLN A 13 -7.36 1.23 -9.45
C GLN A 13 -6.11 1.74 -10.19
N LEU A 14 -6.28 2.31 -11.39
CA LEU A 14 -5.16 2.89 -12.14
C LEU A 14 -4.49 4.03 -11.37
N ALA A 15 -5.26 4.94 -10.79
CA ALA A 15 -4.73 6.05 -9.99
C ALA A 15 -3.96 5.55 -8.76
N LEU A 16 -4.45 4.52 -8.10
CA LEU A 16 -3.80 3.88 -6.96
C LEU A 16 -2.46 3.26 -7.36
N VAL A 17 -2.46 2.44 -8.40
CA VAL A 17 -1.25 1.79 -8.93
C VAL A 17 -0.21 2.83 -9.31
N LEU A 18 -0.62 3.85 -10.08
CA LEU A 18 0.29 4.89 -10.54
C LEU A 18 0.90 5.67 -9.37
N SER A 19 0.10 6.04 -8.37
CA SER A 19 0.61 6.75 -7.18
C SER A 19 1.58 5.89 -6.37
N GLN A 20 1.32 4.60 -6.24
CA GLN A 20 2.18 3.67 -5.52
C GLN A 20 3.51 3.47 -6.26
N GLU A 21 3.49 3.29 -7.58
CA GLU A 21 4.70 3.15 -8.39
C GLU A 21 5.55 4.44 -8.38
N ILE A 22 4.90 5.60 -8.47
CA ILE A 22 5.61 6.88 -8.38
C ILE A 22 6.24 7.05 -6.99
N ASN A 23 5.54 6.72 -5.92
CA ASN A 23 6.08 6.76 -4.56
C ASN A 23 7.27 5.82 -4.41
N ASN A 24 7.16 4.59 -4.92
CA ASN A 24 8.26 3.61 -4.88
C ASN A 24 9.48 4.13 -5.63
N GLN A 25 9.29 4.64 -6.84
CA GLN A 25 10.39 5.17 -7.65
C GLN A 25 11.02 6.41 -7.00
N HIS A 26 10.21 7.31 -6.44
CA HIS A 26 10.69 8.52 -5.79
C HIS A 26 11.52 8.23 -4.53
N LYS A 27 11.15 7.23 -3.75
CA LYS A 27 11.92 6.77 -2.57
C LYS A 27 13.31 6.22 -2.93
N LEU A 28 13.49 5.73 -4.15
CA LEU A 28 14.78 5.23 -4.63
C LEU A 28 15.72 6.36 -5.07
N GLY A 29 15.22 7.57 -5.28
CA GLY A 29 15.99 8.72 -5.70
C GLY A 29 16.53 9.54 -4.54
N ILE A 30 17.38 10.51 -4.90
CA ILE A 30 17.95 11.51 -3.97
C ILE A 30 17.44 12.88 -4.35
N THR A 31 17.04 13.65 -3.34
CA THR A 31 16.58 15.04 -3.46
C THR A 31 17.75 15.99 -3.68
N LEU A 32 17.47 17.24 -4.03
CA LEU A 32 18.50 18.27 -4.14
C LEU A 32 19.20 18.57 -2.79
N ASP A 33 18.54 18.28 -1.68
CA ASP A 33 19.11 18.40 -0.33
C ASP A 33 20.01 17.19 0.05
N GLY A 34 20.19 16.20 -0.85
CA GLY A 34 21.04 15.03 -0.64
C GLY A 34 20.44 13.96 0.26
N ILE A 35 19.12 13.99 0.50
CA ILE A 35 18.40 13.00 1.31
C ILE A 35 17.57 12.08 0.42
N PRO A 36 17.21 10.86 0.88
CA PRO A 36 16.31 9.99 0.16
C PRO A 36 14.96 10.65 -0.10
N GLY A 37 14.37 10.35 -1.26
CA GLY A 37 13.01 10.78 -1.56
C GLY A 37 11.99 10.18 -0.59
N ARG A 38 10.90 10.91 -0.37
CA ARG A 38 9.74 10.48 0.41
C ARG A 38 8.55 10.23 -0.50
N GLU A 39 7.43 9.85 0.04
CA GLU A 39 6.20 9.71 -0.73
C GLU A 39 5.79 11.04 -1.37
N MET A 40 5.50 10.99 -2.67
CA MET A 40 4.99 12.13 -3.43
C MET A 40 3.47 12.27 -3.31
N PHE A 41 2.78 11.14 -3.21
CA PHE A 41 1.34 11.07 -3.09
C PHE A 41 0.95 10.43 -1.75
N SER A 42 -0.19 10.84 -1.22
CA SER A 42 -0.77 10.18 -0.05
C SER A 42 -1.02 8.71 -0.36
N ASN A 43 -0.80 7.84 0.63
CA ASN A 43 -1.15 6.44 0.50
C ASN A 43 -2.67 6.31 0.42
N ALA A 44 -3.14 5.60 -0.58
CA ALA A 44 -4.53 5.19 -0.62
C ALA A 44 -4.72 4.06 0.39
N SER A 45 -5.82 4.09 1.12
CA SER A 45 -6.21 3.05 2.05
C SER A 45 -7.51 2.39 1.61
N ILE A 46 -7.62 1.11 1.82
CA ILE A 46 -8.91 0.41 1.76
C ILE A 46 -9.68 0.78 3.01
N SER A 47 -10.96 1.10 2.88
CA SER A 47 -11.79 1.37 4.05
C SER A 47 -12.24 0.07 4.69
N ALA A 48 -12.20 0.02 6.02
CA ALA A 48 -12.76 -1.06 6.80
C ALA A 48 -13.66 -0.49 7.90
N ALA A 49 -14.88 -0.96 7.95
CA ALA A 49 -15.88 -0.51 8.91
C ALA A 49 -16.37 -1.67 9.77
N ASN A 50 -16.40 -1.45 11.07
CA ASN A 50 -16.97 -2.43 12.00
C ASN A 50 -18.47 -2.60 11.77
N GLY A 51 -18.94 -3.82 11.88
CA GLY A 51 -20.38 -4.12 11.82
C GLY A 51 -21.15 -3.43 12.94
N ILE A 52 -22.32 -2.89 12.61
CA ILE A 52 -23.17 -2.17 13.59
C ILE A 52 -23.63 -3.10 14.74
N ALA A 53 -23.73 -4.40 14.47
CA ALA A 53 -24.15 -5.41 15.43
C ALA A 53 -23.00 -6.04 16.24
N ASN A 54 -21.77 -5.56 16.08
CA ASN A 54 -20.63 -6.06 16.83
C ASN A 54 -20.84 -5.86 18.33
N ARG A 55 -20.45 -6.87 19.10
CA ARG A 55 -20.58 -6.89 20.56
C ARG A 55 -19.26 -6.68 21.28
N GLY A 56 -18.16 -6.93 20.59
CA GLY A 56 -16.80 -6.71 21.06
C GLY A 56 -16.26 -5.35 20.67
N THR A 57 -15.05 -5.07 21.13
CA THR A 57 -14.26 -3.93 20.67
C THR A 57 -13.31 -4.41 19.60
N VAL A 58 -13.42 -3.86 18.41
CA VAL A 58 -12.54 -4.21 17.26
C VAL A 58 -11.94 -2.94 16.71
N SER A 59 -10.61 -2.93 16.58
CA SER A 59 -9.89 -1.98 15.75
C SER A 59 -9.22 -2.74 14.62
N ASN A 60 -9.13 -2.12 13.46
CA ASN A 60 -8.50 -2.72 12.29
C ASN A 60 -7.57 -1.72 11.62
N GLU A 61 -6.51 -2.23 11.00
CA GLU A 61 -5.56 -1.49 10.19
C GLU A 61 -5.32 -2.29 8.92
N ILE A 62 -5.35 -1.62 7.78
CA ILE A 62 -5.11 -2.24 6.48
C ILE A 62 -3.93 -1.56 5.78
N GLU A 63 -3.02 -2.40 5.29
CA GLU A 63 -1.85 -2.00 4.53
C GLU A 63 -1.92 -2.64 3.13
N ILE A 64 -1.94 -1.83 2.08
CA ILE A 64 -1.93 -2.32 0.70
C ILE A 64 -0.50 -2.68 0.33
N THR A 65 -0.28 -3.93 -0.07
CA THR A 65 1.02 -4.46 -0.50
C THR A 65 1.14 -4.55 -2.02
N ASN A 66 0.02 -4.80 -2.72
CA ASN A 66 -0.02 -4.89 -4.18
C ASN A 66 -1.36 -4.36 -4.71
N ALA A 67 -1.36 -3.12 -5.18
CA ALA A 67 -2.55 -2.47 -5.70
C ALA A 67 -3.13 -3.12 -6.96
N LEU A 68 -2.30 -3.78 -7.77
CA LEU A 68 -2.76 -4.47 -8.99
C LEU A 68 -3.63 -5.69 -8.69
N ALA A 69 -3.39 -6.36 -7.56
CA ALA A 69 -4.10 -7.57 -7.16
C ALA A 69 -5.31 -7.30 -6.26
N LEU A 70 -5.70 -6.02 -6.07
CA LEU A 70 -6.82 -5.68 -5.19
C LEU A 70 -8.13 -6.30 -5.69
N PRO A 71 -8.94 -6.91 -4.78
CA PRO A 71 -10.25 -7.43 -5.11
C PRO A 71 -11.16 -6.35 -5.67
N LYS A 72 -12.07 -6.73 -6.58
CA LYS A 72 -13.03 -5.80 -7.20
C LYS A 72 -14.35 -5.69 -6.44
N ASN A 73 -14.59 -6.62 -5.51
CA ASN A 73 -15.81 -6.69 -4.73
C ASN A 73 -15.54 -6.58 -3.23
N ASP A 74 -16.51 -6.05 -2.51
CA ASP A 74 -16.42 -5.91 -1.06
C ASP A 74 -16.28 -7.27 -0.37
N MET A 75 -15.61 -7.25 0.75
CA MET A 75 -15.25 -8.41 1.55
C MET A 75 -15.77 -8.26 2.97
N VAL A 76 -15.90 -9.38 3.66
CA VAL A 76 -16.32 -9.41 5.06
C VAL A 76 -15.35 -10.29 5.85
N ALA A 77 -14.78 -9.74 6.91
CA ALA A 77 -14.05 -10.50 7.91
C ALA A 77 -14.97 -10.81 9.08
N THR A 78 -15.09 -12.08 9.48
CA THR A 78 -15.92 -12.54 10.58
C THR A 78 -15.05 -13.22 11.62
N TYR A 79 -15.27 -12.87 12.90
CA TYR A 79 -14.54 -13.47 14.01
C TYR A 79 -15.24 -14.74 14.52
N ASN A 80 -14.44 -15.78 14.75
CA ASN A 80 -14.86 -17.02 15.39
C ASN A 80 -14.13 -17.16 16.74
N GLU A 81 -14.89 -17.10 17.83
CA GLU A 81 -14.34 -17.15 19.20
C GLU A 81 -13.79 -18.53 19.57
N GLU A 82 -14.41 -19.62 19.07
CA GLU A 82 -13.94 -20.99 19.35
C GLU A 82 -12.56 -21.27 18.75
N LYS A 83 -12.28 -20.66 17.58
CA LYS A 83 -11.02 -20.83 16.86
C LYS A 83 -10.03 -19.69 17.14
N ASP A 84 -10.44 -18.67 17.88
CA ASP A 84 -9.71 -17.43 18.09
C ASP A 84 -9.13 -16.88 16.77
N SER A 85 -9.99 -16.78 15.76
CA SER A 85 -9.55 -16.43 14.41
C SER A 85 -10.58 -15.63 13.64
N TRP A 86 -10.07 -14.79 12.74
CA TRP A 86 -10.83 -14.08 11.73
C TRP A 86 -10.86 -14.88 10.43
N SER A 87 -11.96 -14.80 9.71
CA SER A 87 -12.17 -15.41 8.40
C SER A 87 -12.62 -14.33 7.43
N LEU A 88 -11.77 -13.99 6.48
CA LEU A 88 -12.05 -13.02 5.40
C LEU A 88 -12.64 -13.75 4.21
N SER A 89 -13.83 -13.33 3.79
CA SER A 89 -14.55 -13.89 2.64
C SER A 89 -15.03 -12.79 1.70
N GLY A 90 -15.16 -13.12 0.43
CA GLY A 90 -15.66 -12.25 -0.61
C GLY A 90 -15.78 -12.98 -1.94
N PRO A 91 -16.49 -12.40 -2.93
CA PRO A 91 -16.72 -13.05 -4.23
C PRO A 91 -15.44 -13.37 -5.01
N ASP A 92 -14.37 -12.60 -4.75
CA ASP A 92 -13.09 -12.74 -5.48
C ASP A 92 -12.20 -13.84 -4.88
N PHE A 93 -12.59 -14.44 -3.75
CA PHE A 93 -11.85 -15.52 -3.10
C PHE A 93 -12.48 -16.87 -3.35
N ALA A 94 -11.69 -17.84 -3.80
CA ALA A 94 -12.14 -19.21 -3.99
C ALA A 94 -12.51 -19.91 -2.65
N SER A 95 -11.88 -19.49 -1.56
CA SER A 95 -12.16 -19.94 -0.18
C SER A 95 -11.82 -18.83 0.81
N PRO A 96 -12.45 -18.81 2.00
CA PRO A 96 -12.11 -17.84 3.03
C PRO A 96 -10.65 -17.91 3.46
N ILE A 97 -10.03 -16.75 3.65
CA ILE A 97 -8.65 -16.62 4.17
C ILE A 97 -8.75 -16.42 5.67
N THR A 98 -8.02 -17.22 6.45
CA THR A 98 -8.11 -17.19 7.91
C THR A 98 -6.81 -16.72 8.56
N GLY A 99 -6.93 -16.06 9.70
CA GLY A 99 -5.81 -15.65 10.53
C GLY A 99 -6.27 -15.24 11.93
N ASN A 100 -5.40 -15.29 12.92
CA ASN A 100 -5.78 -14.93 14.30
C ASN A 100 -5.99 -13.41 14.44
N SER A 101 -4.90 -12.66 14.50
CA SER A 101 -4.92 -11.19 14.55
C SER A 101 -4.47 -10.53 13.26
N VAL A 102 -3.96 -11.30 12.30
CA VAL A 102 -3.45 -10.82 11.02
C VAL A 102 -3.92 -11.75 9.91
N ILE A 103 -4.49 -11.16 8.87
CA ILE A 103 -4.78 -11.85 7.61
C ILE A 103 -3.90 -11.25 6.52
N ASN A 104 -3.13 -12.11 5.87
CA ASN A 104 -2.31 -11.76 4.72
C ASN A 104 -3.01 -12.24 3.46
N THR A 105 -3.23 -11.33 2.53
CA THR A 105 -3.69 -11.63 1.17
C THR A 105 -2.57 -11.32 0.17
N GLU A 106 -2.81 -11.60 -1.10
CA GLU A 106 -1.88 -11.22 -2.17
C GLU A 106 -1.73 -9.70 -2.33
N SER A 107 -2.77 -8.95 -1.94
CA SER A 107 -2.89 -7.51 -2.24
C SER A 107 -2.83 -6.60 -1.02
N PHE A 108 -3.12 -7.11 0.16
CA PHE A 108 -3.11 -6.33 1.40
C PHE A 108 -2.93 -7.21 2.64
N ILE A 109 -2.55 -6.57 3.72
CA ILE A 109 -2.49 -7.15 5.06
C ILE A 109 -3.54 -6.42 5.91
N ILE A 110 -4.40 -7.17 6.60
CA ILE A 110 -5.31 -6.62 7.60
C ILE A 110 -4.90 -7.09 8.99
N ARG A 111 -4.75 -6.15 9.92
CA ARG A 111 -4.43 -6.40 11.33
C ARG A 111 -5.63 -6.05 12.17
N PHE A 112 -6.00 -6.95 13.05
CA PHE A 112 -7.09 -6.77 14.01
C PHE A 112 -6.54 -6.63 15.41
N SER A 113 -7.15 -5.76 16.22
CA SER A 113 -6.84 -5.59 17.63
C SER A 113 -8.11 -5.34 18.44
N GLY A 114 -8.00 -5.42 19.76
CA GLY A 114 -9.14 -5.26 20.67
C GLY A 114 -9.60 -6.59 21.25
N LYS A 115 -10.88 -6.67 21.59
CA LYS A 115 -11.51 -7.86 22.17
C LYS A 115 -12.77 -8.20 21.38
N PRO A 116 -12.62 -8.87 20.24
CA PRO A 116 -13.77 -9.29 19.43
C PRO A 116 -14.62 -10.32 20.18
N LYS A 117 -15.88 -10.45 19.77
CA LYS A 117 -16.81 -11.49 20.22
C LYS A 117 -17.24 -12.34 19.03
N ASN A 118 -17.68 -13.54 19.33
CA ASN A 118 -18.14 -14.47 18.30
C ASN A 118 -19.19 -13.83 17.38
N GLY A 119 -18.93 -13.87 16.08
CA GLY A 119 -19.78 -13.29 15.05
C GLY A 119 -19.59 -11.80 14.80
N ASP A 120 -18.63 -11.14 15.47
CA ASP A 120 -18.25 -9.77 15.10
C ASP A 120 -17.71 -9.72 13.68
N VAL A 121 -18.05 -8.66 12.97
CA VAL A 121 -17.71 -8.50 11.56
C VAL A 121 -16.98 -7.19 11.29
N VAL A 122 -16.11 -7.21 10.30
CA VAL A 122 -15.50 -6.03 9.71
C VAL A 122 -15.76 -6.08 8.21
N ASN A 123 -16.47 -5.07 7.71
CA ASN A 123 -16.74 -4.90 6.28
C ASN A 123 -15.56 -4.18 5.64
N VAL A 124 -14.95 -4.82 4.67
CA VAL A 124 -13.77 -4.29 3.96
C VAL A 124 -14.19 -3.90 2.55
N SER A 125 -14.10 -2.63 2.23
CA SER A 125 -14.42 -2.13 0.89
C SER A 125 -13.31 -2.47 -0.10
N ALA A 126 -13.69 -2.99 -1.26
CA ALA A 126 -12.78 -3.43 -2.30
C ALA A 126 -11.95 -2.31 -2.92
N LEU A 127 -12.45 -1.11 -2.89
CA LEU A 127 -11.84 0.02 -3.57
C LEU A 127 -11.62 1.17 -2.61
N PRO A 128 -10.40 1.73 -2.61
CA PRO A 128 -10.21 3.00 -1.94
C PRO A 128 -11.20 4.02 -2.51
N GLU A 129 -11.76 4.84 -1.67
CA GLU A 129 -12.49 6.06 -2.07
C GLU A 129 -11.47 7.05 -2.65
N THR A 130 -11.11 6.77 -3.84
CA THR A 130 -10.06 7.02 -4.48
C THR A 130 -9.26 8.03 -5.23
N ALA A 131 -9.33 8.17 -6.49
CA ALA A 131 -8.65 9.20 -7.28
C ALA A 131 -8.91 10.63 -6.77
N SER A 132 -10.08 10.89 -6.20
CA SER A 132 -10.43 12.18 -5.60
C SER A 132 -9.79 12.45 -4.24
N GLY A 133 -9.33 11.41 -3.54
CA GLY A 133 -8.65 11.52 -2.23
C GLY A 133 -7.13 11.58 -2.32
N LEU A 134 -6.56 11.38 -3.51
CA LEU A 134 -5.11 11.40 -3.71
C LEU A 134 -4.59 12.83 -3.52
N LYS A 135 -3.67 13.01 -2.57
CA LYS A 135 -3.05 14.31 -2.29
C LYS A 135 -1.59 14.27 -2.69
N PHE A 136 -1.13 15.33 -3.34
CA PHE A 136 0.28 15.57 -3.56
C PHE A 136 0.91 16.09 -2.26
N LEU A 137 2.01 15.49 -1.82
CA LEU A 137 2.61 15.72 -0.50
C LEU A 137 3.85 16.61 -0.52
N LEU A 138 4.51 16.76 -1.68
CA LEU A 138 5.68 17.61 -1.79
C LEU A 138 5.25 19.07 -1.85
N SER A 139 5.92 19.92 -1.11
CA SER A 139 5.62 21.36 -1.02
C SER A 139 6.70 22.23 -1.66
N ARG A 140 7.89 21.69 -1.87
CA ARG A 140 9.03 22.40 -2.45
C ARG A 140 9.65 21.59 -3.59
N ALA A 141 10.22 22.30 -4.56
CA ALA A 141 10.87 21.67 -5.72
C ALA A 141 12.11 20.85 -5.33
N GLU A 142 12.80 21.26 -4.25
CA GLU A 142 14.00 20.59 -3.74
C GLU A 142 13.69 19.18 -3.16
N GLU A 143 12.44 18.92 -2.81
CA GLU A 143 11.99 17.61 -2.30
C GLU A 143 11.87 16.57 -3.41
N PHE A 144 11.96 16.96 -4.68
CA PHE A 144 11.96 16.03 -5.82
C PHE A 144 13.23 15.18 -5.83
N ALA A 145 13.11 13.88 -5.70
CA ALA A 145 14.20 12.92 -5.73
C ALA A 145 14.43 12.41 -7.16
N ALA A 146 15.07 13.24 -7.97
CA ALA A 146 15.33 12.93 -9.38
C ALA A 146 16.77 12.40 -9.64
N ALA A 147 17.67 12.51 -8.65
CA ALA A 147 19.03 12.05 -8.80
C ALA A 147 19.19 10.57 -8.44
N SER A 148 20.08 9.89 -9.14
CA SER A 148 20.48 8.52 -8.76
C SER A 148 21.22 8.55 -7.41
N PRO A 149 20.96 7.58 -6.52
CA PRO A 149 21.70 7.45 -5.26
C PRO A 149 23.14 6.94 -5.45
N LEU A 150 23.62 6.90 -6.68
CA LEU A 150 24.94 6.40 -7.04
C LEU A 150 25.82 7.53 -7.53
N LEU A 151 27.00 7.68 -6.95
CA LEU A 151 28.07 8.52 -7.47
C LEU A 151 28.92 7.69 -8.43
N VAL A 152 29.10 8.20 -9.62
CA VAL A 152 30.06 7.63 -10.59
C VAL A 152 31.33 8.45 -10.51
N SER A 153 32.43 7.86 -10.04
CA SER A 153 33.73 8.48 -10.03
C SER A 153 34.67 7.77 -10.99
N GLN A 154 35.49 8.56 -11.67
CA GLN A 154 36.55 8.05 -12.50
C GLN A 154 37.88 8.27 -11.79
N ASP A 155 38.71 7.25 -11.68
CA ASP A 155 40.08 7.41 -11.20
C ASP A 155 40.91 8.13 -12.26
N THR A 156 41.27 9.37 -11.98
CA THR A 156 42.05 10.21 -12.87
C THR A 156 43.55 9.88 -12.85
N SER A 157 43.99 8.98 -11.97
CA SER A 157 45.39 8.58 -11.83
C SER A 157 45.86 7.54 -12.87
N ASN A 158 44.93 6.96 -13.62
CA ASN A 158 45.21 5.89 -14.56
C ASN A 158 44.95 6.35 -16.00
N SER A 159 46.05 6.62 -16.72
CA SER A 159 45.97 7.12 -18.09
C SER A 159 45.70 6.05 -19.16
N SER A 160 45.61 4.78 -18.81
CA SER A 160 45.47 3.67 -19.77
C SER A 160 44.23 2.78 -19.59
N GLU A 161 43.57 2.77 -18.42
CA GLU A 161 42.33 2.04 -18.19
C GLU A 161 41.43 2.80 -17.21
N ALA A 162 40.43 3.49 -17.74
CA ALA A 162 39.44 4.16 -16.91
C ALA A 162 38.59 3.10 -16.13
N LYS A 163 38.86 2.96 -14.84
CA LYS A 163 37.97 2.23 -13.94
C LYS A 163 36.88 3.17 -13.49
N LEU A 164 35.63 2.83 -13.84
CA LEU A 164 34.43 3.49 -13.33
C LEU A 164 34.10 2.86 -11.99
N GLU A 165 34.15 3.63 -10.92
CA GLU A 165 33.71 3.19 -9.61
C GLU A 165 32.32 3.78 -9.31
N VAL A 166 31.36 2.92 -8.98
CA VAL A 166 30.00 3.30 -8.63
C VAL A 166 29.85 3.17 -7.13
N LEU A 167 29.71 4.30 -6.43
CA LEU A 167 29.59 4.35 -4.98
C LEU A 167 28.21 4.86 -4.59
N PRO A 168 27.61 4.33 -3.49
CA PRO A 168 26.39 4.90 -2.96
C PRO A 168 26.65 6.30 -2.41
N LEU A 169 25.80 7.25 -2.76
CA LEU A 169 25.85 8.63 -2.26
C LEU A 169 25.53 8.73 -0.76
N ILE A 170 24.80 7.75 -0.23
CA ILE A 170 24.44 7.66 1.18
C ILE A 170 25.17 6.46 1.78
N LYS A 171 26.00 6.73 2.79
CA LYS A 171 26.52 5.66 3.65
C LYS A 171 25.43 5.27 4.62
N THR A 172 25.00 4.01 4.57
CA THR A 172 24.11 3.40 5.56
C THR A 172 24.81 3.32 6.92
#